data_d3c89be52999bd2fa37d9ac7916c17a9
#
_entry.id   d3c89be52999bd2fa37d9ac7916c17a9
#
_cell.length_a   1.000
_cell.length_b   1.000
_cell.length_c   1.000
_cell.angle_alpha   90.00
_cell.angle_beta   90.00
_cell.angle_gamma   90.00
#
_symmetry.space_group_name_H-M   'P 1'
#
loop_
_entity.id
_entity.type
_entity.pdbx_description
1 polymer ?
#
loop_
_entity_poly.entity_id
_entity_poly.type
_entity_poly.pdbx_seq_one_letter_code
_entity_poly.pdbx_strand_id
1 'polypeptide(L)'
;MRKSGEPYITHPLEVTRILAELGIGPVTLAAALLHDTVEDTEYSLDQLKRDFGDEVAMLVDGVTKLDKVKFGENAQAETVRKMVVAMSKDIRVLVIKLADRLHNARTWAFVPEESAKRKAQETLEIYAPLAHRLGINTIKWELEDISFSVLYPKVYEEIVNLVTQRTPKRAEFIESVIGSIEGDLRENRIKGKVAGRPKQYYSIYQKMVVRGREFDDIYDLVGIRVLVQEVKDCYAVLGSIHARWNPVPGRF
;
A
#
# COMPACT_ATOMS: atom_id res chain seq x y z
N MET A 1 21.29 14.16 6.20
CA MET A 1 20.34 14.73 5.22
C MET A 1 19.99 13.68 4.20
N ARG A 2 18.75 13.57 3.79
CA ARG A 2 18.28 12.71 2.68
C ARG A 2 18.62 13.35 1.32
N LYS A 3 18.51 12.58 0.24
CA LYS A 3 18.66 13.12 -1.14
C LYS A 3 17.58 14.15 -1.49
N SER A 4 16.43 14.10 -0.82
CA SER A 4 15.37 15.12 -0.92
C SER A 4 15.71 16.45 -0.25
N GLY A 5 16.81 16.56 0.48
CA GLY A 5 17.21 17.73 1.25
C GLY A 5 16.62 17.80 2.66
N GLU A 6 15.74 16.86 3.03
CA GLU A 6 15.13 16.80 4.36
C GLU A 6 16.07 16.20 5.41
N PRO A 7 15.90 16.54 6.72
CA PRO A 7 16.58 15.85 7.81
C PRO A 7 16.32 14.35 7.76
N TYR A 8 17.32 13.51 8.09
CA TYR A 8 17.17 12.05 8.02
C TYR A 8 16.04 11.51 8.90
N ILE A 9 15.80 12.15 10.05
CA ILE A 9 14.75 11.76 11.02
C ILE A 9 13.34 11.72 10.40
N THR A 10 13.09 12.48 9.32
CA THR A 10 11.77 12.47 8.65
C THR A 10 11.44 11.09 8.13
N HIS A 11 12.46 10.29 7.72
CA HIS A 11 12.24 8.96 7.19
C HIS A 11 11.67 7.99 8.24
N PRO A 12 12.34 7.70 9.36
CA PRO A 12 11.79 6.78 10.35
C PRO A 12 10.49 7.28 10.96
N LEU A 13 10.27 8.59 11.06
CA LEU A 13 8.99 9.14 11.51
C LEU A 13 7.86 8.81 10.52
N GLU A 14 8.08 9.00 9.22
CA GLU A 14 7.06 8.68 8.19
C GLU A 14 6.80 7.16 8.08
N VAL A 15 7.86 6.34 8.17
CA VAL A 15 7.70 4.87 8.23
C VAL A 15 6.83 4.48 9.42
N THR A 16 7.09 5.06 10.59
CA THR A 16 6.30 4.81 11.81
C THR A 16 4.85 5.31 11.64
N ARG A 17 4.64 6.49 11.01
CA ARG A 17 3.31 7.03 10.72
C ARG A 17 2.50 6.09 9.82
N ILE A 18 3.09 5.57 8.74
CA ILE A 18 2.44 4.60 7.85
C ILE A 18 1.97 3.37 8.64
N LEU A 19 2.80 2.87 9.57
CA LEU A 19 2.45 1.71 10.38
C LEU A 19 1.39 2.03 11.44
N ALA A 20 1.43 3.21 12.03
CA ALA A 20 0.42 3.67 12.99
C ALA A 20 -0.98 3.79 12.34
N GLU A 21 -1.05 4.28 11.10
CA GLU A 21 -2.29 4.34 10.31
C GLU A 21 -2.86 2.94 10.01
N LEU A 22 -2.02 1.91 9.99
CA LEU A 22 -2.44 0.50 9.86
C LEU A 22 -2.87 -0.12 11.19
N GLY A 23 -2.78 0.61 12.31
CA GLY A 23 -3.14 0.11 13.64
C GLY A 23 -2.10 -0.84 14.25
N ILE A 24 -0.84 -0.75 13.83
CA ILE A 24 0.25 -1.60 14.32
C ILE A 24 0.61 -1.22 15.76
N GLY A 25 0.91 -2.25 16.59
CA GLY A 25 1.17 -2.08 18.02
C GLY A 25 2.51 -1.38 18.35
N PRO A 26 2.64 -0.86 19.59
CA PRO A 26 3.71 0.07 19.99
C PRO A 26 5.12 -0.49 19.86
N VAL A 27 5.34 -1.78 20.12
CA VAL A 27 6.66 -2.42 19.99
C VAL A 27 7.16 -2.35 18.54
N THR A 28 6.28 -2.63 17.58
CA THR A 28 6.62 -2.56 16.15
C THR A 28 6.82 -1.13 15.70
N LEU A 29 6.06 -0.17 16.24
CA LEU A 29 6.26 1.25 15.98
C LEU A 29 7.61 1.75 16.51
N ALA A 30 8.01 1.32 17.71
CA ALA A 30 9.33 1.63 18.27
C ALA A 30 10.45 1.04 17.39
N ALA A 31 10.30 -0.23 16.96
CA ALA A 31 11.26 -0.85 16.05
C ALA A 31 11.34 -0.14 14.70
N ALA A 32 10.21 0.31 14.17
CA ALA A 32 10.17 1.09 12.92
C ALA A 32 10.86 2.46 13.05
N LEU A 33 10.73 3.12 14.20
CA LEU A 33 11.42 4.37 14.46
C LEU A 33 12.95 4.19 14.56
N LEU A 34 13.40 3.03 14.99
CA LEU A 34 14.80 2.69 15.25
C LEU A 34 15.44 1.82 14.17
N HIS A 35 14.71 1.46 13.08
CA HIS A 35 15.12 0.41 12.15
C HIS A 35 16.48 0.64 11.48
N ASP A 36 16.83 1.90 11.18
CA ASP A 36 18.09 2.27 10.55
C ASP A 36 19.21 2.60 11.56
N THR A 37 18.89 2.68 12.87
CA THR A 37 19.82 3.19 13.88
C THR A 37 21.10 2.35 13.95
N VAL A 38 20.98 1.01 13.93
CA VAL A 38 22.12 0.08 14.02
C VAL A 38 22.94 0.06 12.73
N GLU A 39 22.35 0.41 11.59
CA GLU A 39 23.04 0.40 10.30
C GLU A 39 23.73 1.73 10.00
N ASP A 40 23.10 2.85 10.34
CA ASP A 40 23.53 4.19 9.96
C ASP A 40 24.25 4.95 11.08
N THR A 41 24.37 4.38 12.29
CA THR A 41 25.06 5.03 13.42
C THR A 41 25.98 4.06 14.17
N GLU A 42 26.74 4.57 15.14
CA GLU A 42 27.57 3.75 16.02
C GLU A 42 26.76 3.04 17.14
N TYR A 43 25.44 3.21 17.17
CA TYR A 43 24.56 2.61 18.19
C TYR A 43 24.40 1.13 17.92
N SER A 44 24.94 0.30 18.83
CA SER A 44 24.98 -1.14 18.64
C SER A 44 23.65 -1.84 18.97
N LEU A 45 23.46 -3.05 18.43
CA LEU A 45 22.31 -3.89 18.74
C LEU A 45 22.21 -4.22 20.23
N ASP A 46 23.37 -4.40 20.92
CA ASP A 46 23.39 -4.65 22.38
C ASP A 46 22.95 -3.44 23.19
N GLN A 47 23.27 -2.22 22.73
CA GLN A 47 22.77 -0.99 23.36
C GLN A 47 21.27 -0.88 23.14
N LEU A 48 20.79 -1.10 21.92
CA LEU A 48 19.38 -1.07 21.58
C LEU A 48 18.58 -2.07 22.40
N LYS A 49 19.11 -3.27 22.61
CA LYS A 49 18.50 -4.30 23.45
C LYS A 49 18.39 -3.87 24.91
N ARG A 50 19.43 -3.23 25.47
CA ARG A 50 19.40 -2.72 26.85
C ARG A 50 18.38 -1.60 27.04
N ASP A 51 18.29 -0.69 26.09
CA ASP A 51 17.52 0.53 26.22
C ASP A 51 16.04 0.37 25.80
N PHE A 52 15.75 -0.55 24.85
CA PHE A 52 14.41 -0.75 24.27
C PHE A 52 13.88 -2.19 24.39
N GLY A 53 14.68 -3.11 24.93
CA GLY A 53 14.30 -4.50 25.17
C GLY A 53 14.56 -5.44 23.98
N ASP A 54 14.48 -6.74 24.29
CA ASP A 54 14.81 -7.83 23.37
C ASP A 54 13.95 -7.85 22.12
N GLU A 55 12.67 -7.57 22.28
CA GLU A 55 11.70 -7.66 21.18
C GLU A 55 11.92 -6.58 20.13
N VAL A 56 12.14 -5.33 20.53
CA VAL A 56 12.48 -4.23 19.62
C VAL A 56 13.81 -4.51 18.91
N ALA A 57 14.84 -4.96 19.66
CA ALA A 57 16.14 -5.27 19.09
C ALA A 57 16.07 -6.42 18.07
N MET A 58 15.27 -7.45 18.33
CA MET A 58 15.05 -8.56 17.39
C MET A 58 14.41 -8.08 16.08
N LEU A 59 13.42 -7.20 16.16
CA LEU A 59 12.76 -6.65 14.96
C LEU A 59 13.73 -5.80 14.16
N VAL A 60 14.50 -4.91 14.79
CA VAL A 60 15.51 -4.07 14.12
C VAL A 60 16.59 -4.93 13.47
N ASP A 61 17.15 -5.92 14.17
CA ASP A 61 18.12 -6.87 13.62
C ASP A 61 17.56 -7.61 12.39
N GLY A 62 16.26 -7.99 12.45
CA GLY A 62 15.56 -8.64 11.35
C GLY A 62 15.48 -7.74 10.10
N VAL A 63 15.15 -6.46 10.26
CA VAL A 63 15.08 -5.49 9.16
C VAL A 63 16.47 -5.26 8.57
N THR A 64 17.49 -4.98 9.41
CA THR A 64 18.88 -4.78 8.98
C THR A 64 19.43 -5.98 8.17
N LYS A 65 19.11 -7.21 8.59
CA LYS A 65 19.54 -8.43 7.86
C LYS A 65 18.89 -8.56 6.50
N LEU A 66 17.66 -8.06 6.33
CA LEU A 66 17.01 -8.01 5.01
C LEU A 66 17.69 -7.00 4.07
N ASP A 67 18.17 -5.88 4.58
CA ASP A 67 18.82 -4.82 3.79
C ASP A 67 20.22 -5.20 3.28
N LYS A 68 20.97 -6.00 4.04
CA LYS A 68 22.32 -6.48 3.67
C LYS A 68 22.37 -7.47 2.50
N VAL A 69 21.25 -7.70 1.82
CA VAL A 69 21.20 -8.55 0.63
C VAL A 69 21.82 -7.83 -0.57
N LYS A 70 23.06 -8.16 -0.90
CA LYS A 70 23.72 -7.66 -2.13
C LYS A 70 23.16 -8.41 -3.35
N PHE A 71 22.80 -7.64 -4.36
CA PHE A 71 22.25 -8.11 -5.62
C PHE A 71 23.32 -8.73 -6.52
N GLY A 72 23.17 -10.00 -6.89
CA GLY A 72 23.88 -10.70 -7.96
C GLY A 72 22.88 -11.14 -9.05
N GLU A 73 23.31 -11.91 -10.04
CA GLU A 73 22.45 -12.38 -11.15
C GLU A 73 21.20 -13.20 -10.72
N ASN A 74 21.18 -13.71 -9.48
CA ASN A 74 20.03 -14.40 -8.85
C ASN A 74 19.34 -13.57 -7.75
N ALA A 75 19.49 -12.25 -7.78
CA ALA A 75 19.08 -11.34 -6.72
C ALA A 75 17.60 -11.46 -6.32
N GLN A 76 16.71 -11.60 -7.30
CA GLN A 76 15.26 -11.69 -7.07
C GLN A 76 14.88 -12.94 -6.26
N ALA A 77 15.39 -14.11 -6.66
CA ALA A 77 15.12 -15.37 -5.96
C ALA A 77 15.69 -15.36 -4.53
N GLU A 78 16.89 -14.79 -4.34
CA GLU A 78 17.53 -14.68 -3.03
C GLU A 78 16.79 -13.68 -2.13
N THR A 79 16.31 -12.57 -2.68
CA THR A 79 15.49 -11.60 -1.94
C THR A 79 14.18 -12.24 -1.47
N VAL A 80 13.47 -12.94 -2.34
CA VAL A 80 12.23 -13.67 -1.99
C VAL A 80 12.51 -14.72 -0.92
N ARG A 81 13.59 -15.50 -1.07
CA ARG A 81 13.97 -16.53 -0.10
C ARG A 81 14.24 -15.93 1.29
N LYS A 82 14.98 -14.83 1.38
CA LYS A 82 15.29 -14.17 2.65
C LYS A 82 14.06 -13.54 3.28
N MET A 83 13.17 -12.97 2.48
CA MET A 83 11.88 -12.49 2.96
C MET A 83 11.03 -13.62 3.54
N VAL A 84 10.98 -14.78 2.88
CA VAL A 84 10.28 -15.97 3.40
C VAL A 84 10.90 -16.44 4.73
N VAL A 85 12.24 -16.44 4.83
CA VAL A 85 12.93 -16.80 6.09
C VAL A 85 12.66 -15.77 7.19
N ALA A 86 12.63 -14.47 6.87
CA ALA A 86 12.27 -13.43 7.84
C ALA A 86 10.80 -13.56 8.30
N MET A 87 9.88 -13.85 7.37
CA MET A 87 8.47 -14.14 7.69
C MET A 87 8.31 -15.30 8.64
N SER A 88 9.12 -16.34 8.50
CA SER A 88 9.06 -17.53 9.37
C SER A 88 9.48 -17.24 10.81
N LYS A 89 10.26 -16.16 11.02
CA LYS A 89 10.69 -15.72 12.34
C LYS A 89 9.71 -14.73 12.96
N ASP A 90 9.43 -13.63 12.27
CA ASP A 90 8.47 -12.63 12.72
C ASP A 90 7.96 -11.80 11.52
N ILE A 91 6.66 -11.85 11.27
CA ILE A 91 6.02 -11.15 10.15
C ILE A 91 6.14 -9.62 10.25
N ARG A 92 6.28 -9.08 11.46
CA ARG A 92 6.41 -7.65 11.72
C ARG A 92 7.63 -7.05 11.05
N VAL A 93 8.71 -7.81 10.89
CA VAL A 93 9.91 -7.40 10.15
C VAL A 93 9.56 -7.01 8.71
N LEU A 94 8.72 -7.81 8.03
CA LEU A 94 8.26 -7.49 6.68
C LEU A 94 7.31 -6.30 6.64
N VAL A 95 6.46 -6.17 7.65
CA VAL A 95 5.52 -5.04 7.73
C VAL A 95 6.29 -3.73 7.84
N ILE A 96 7.34 -3.68 8.67
CA ILE A 96 8.26 -2.53 8.75
C ILE A 96 8.94 -2.30 7.39
N LYS A 97 9.46 -3.36 6.76
CA LYS A 97 10.17 -3.25 5.47
C LYS A 97 9.26 -2.79 4.33
N LEU A 98 7.99 -3.14 4.33
CA LEU A 98 7.01 -2.65 3.37
C LEU A 98 6.72 -1.15 3.56
N ALA A 99 6.63 -0.68 4.80
CA ALA A 99 6.43 0.73 5.10
C ALA A 99 7.69 1.57 4.75
N ASP A 100 8.90 1.05 5.03
CA ASP A 100 10.17 1.62 4.61
C ASP A 100 10.23 1.74 3.08
N ARG A 101 9.94 0.65 2.36
CA ARG A 101 9.91 0.65 0.88
C ARG A 101 8.92 1.68 0.34
N LEU A 102 7.74 1.81 0.95
CA LEU A 102 6.74 2.79 0.53
C LEU A 102 7.23 4.22 0.71
N HIS A 103 7.78 4.55 1.87
CA HIS A 103 8.32 5.89 2.09
C HIS A 103 9.51 6.19 1.15
N ASN A 104 10.39 5.23 0.92
CA ASN A 104 11.47 5.37 -0.05
C ASN A 104 10.94 5.56 -1.48
N ALA A 105 9.86 4.86 -1.88
CA ALA A 105 9.23 5.02 -3.18
C ALA A 105 8.69 6.44 -3.39
N ARG A 106 8.07 7.04 -2.39
CA ARG A 106 7.57 8.43 -2.42
C ARG A 106 8.67 9.47 -2.71
N THR A 107 9.93 9.11 -2.48
CA THR A 107 11.09 10.00 -2.68
C THR A 107 11.95 9.64 -3.90
N TRP A 108 11.50 8.76 -4.81
CA TRP A 108 12.29 8.37 -5.98
C TRP A 108 12.52 9.50 -6.99
N ALA A 109 11.72 10.55 -6.97
CA ALA A 109 11.96 11.74 -7.79
C ALA A 109 13.32 12.42 -7.51
N PHE A 110 13.93 12.17 -6.34
CA PHE A 110 15.21 12.75 -5.92
C PHE A 110 16.40 11.80 -6.12
N VAL A 111 16.23 10.66 -6.77
CA VAL A 111 17.32 9.73 -7.07
C VAL A 111 17.53 9.62 -8.59
N PRO A 112 18.72 9.17 -9.06
CA PRO A 112 18.96 8.97 -10.49
C PRO A 112 17.90 8.04 -11.12
N GLU A 113 17.45 8.38 -12.32
CA GLU A 113 16.37 7.70 -13.04
C GLU A 113 16.58 6.18 -13.15
N GLU A 114 17.79 5.74 -13.52
CA GLU A 114 18.14 4.32 -13.61
C GLU A 114 17.98 3.60 -12.25
N SER A 115 18.35 4.27 -11.16
CA SER A 115 18.17 3.72 -9.81
C SER A 115 16.67 3.64 -9.43
N ALA A 116 15.91 4.66 -9.79
CA ALA A 116 14.47 4.68 -9.56
C ALA A 116 13.76 3.56 -10.34
N LYS A 117 14.08 3.39 -11.63
CA LYS A 117 13.52 2.32 -12.47
C LYS A 117 13.81 0.93 -11.93
N ARG A 118 15.07 0.66 -11.57
CA ARG A 118 15.45 -0.63 -10.98
C ARG A 118 14.66 -0.93 -9.69
N LYS A 119 14.56 0.08 -8.80
CA LYS A 119 13.81 -0.06 -7.55
C LYS A 119 12.30 -0.22 -7.79
N ALA A 120 11.75 0.48 -8.77
CA ALA A 120 10.35 0.36 -9.16
C ALA A 120 10.03 -1.02 -9.72
N GLN A 121 10.92 -1.58 -10.57
CA GLN A 121 10.78 -2.94 -11.08
C GLN A 121 10.78 -3.98 -9.94
N GLU A 122 11.78 -3.91 -9.06
CA GLU A 122 11.86 -4.78 -7.87
C GLU A 122 10.60 -4.64 -6.99
N THR A 123 10.05 -3.44 -6.88
CA THR A 123 8.85 -3.19 -6.08
C THR A 123 7.62 -3.88 -6.68
N LEU A 124 7.41 -3.79 -7.99
CA LEU A 124 6.30 -4.48 -8.66
C LEU A 124 6.44 -6.01 -8.61
N GLU A 125 7.67 -6.52 -8.70
CA GLU A 125 7.92 -7.96 -8.77
C GLU A 125 7.92 -8.65 -7.41
N ILE A 126 8.31 -7.93 -6.33
CA ILE A 126 8.52 -8.53 -5.01
C ILE A 126 7.63 -7.89 -3.95
N TYR A 127 7.77 -6.57 -3.71
CA TYR A 127 7.16 -5.93 -2.55
C TYR A 127 5.64 -5.77 -2.66
N ALA A 128 5.12 -5.40 -3.83
CA ALA A 128 3.69 -5.27 -4.04
C ALA A 128 2.95 -6.62 -3.95
N PRO A 129 3.43 -7.73 -4.54
CA PRO A 129 2.88 -9.06 -4.31
C PRO A 129 2.95 -9.52 -2.84
N LEU A 130 4.01 -9.18 -2.10
CA LEU A 130 4.11 -9.49 -0.68
C LEU A 130 3.07 -8.71 0.13
N ALA A 131 2.94 -7.40 -0.10
CA ALA A 131 1.92 -6.59 0.55
C ALA A 131 0.50 -7.13 0.27
N HIS A 132 0.27 -7.63 -0.95
CA HIS A 132 -1.00 -8.28 -1.31
C HIS A 132 -1.26 -9.55 -0.49
N ARG A 133 -0.26 -10.44 -0.37
CA ARG A 133 -0.37 -11.68 0.40
C ARG A 133 -0.60 -11.43 1.89
N LEU A 134 -0.03 -10.35 2.42
CA LEU A 134 -0.25 -9.91 3.79
C LEU A 134 -1.57 -9.17 4.00
N GLY A 135 -2.35 -8.93 2.94
CA GLY A 135 -3.61 -8.19 3.01
C GLY A 135 -3.45 -6.67 3.18
N ILE A 136 -2.22 -6.14 3.13
CA ILE A 136 -1.92 -4.72 3.32
C ILE A 136 -2.13 -3.98 1.98
N ASN A 137 -3.39 -3.94 1.55
CA ASN A 137 -3.73 -3.42 0.23
C ASN A 137 -3.44 -1.92 0.06
N THR A 138 -3.47 -1.13 1.12
CA THR A 138 -3.14 0.30 1.08
C THR A 138 -1.70 0.52 0.62
N ILE A 139 -0.74 -0.18 1.24
CA ILE A 139 0.68 -0.15 0.83
C ILE A 139 0.85 -0.72 -0.59
N LYS A 140 0.22 -1.87 -0.88
CA LYS A 140 0.30 -2.50 -2.21
C LYS A 140 -0.06 -1.52 -3.32
N TRP A 141 -1.22 -0.89 -3.21
CA TRP A 141 -1.74 -0.03 -4.28
C TRP A 141 -0.88 1.20 -4.53
N GLU A 142 -0.39 1.81 -3.47
CA GLU A 142 0.48 2.98 -3.58
C GLU A 142 1.85 2.60 -4.16
N LEU A 143 2.42 1.46 -3.74
CA LEU A 143 3.65 0.91 -4.33
C LEU A 143 3.49 0.61 -5.82
N GLU A 144 2.36 0.01 -6.22
CA GLU A 144 2.05 -0.28 -7.62
C GLU A 144 1.94 1.01 -8.45
N ASP A 145 1.17 2.01 -7.99
CA ASP A 145 0.95 3.25 -8.73
C ASP A 145 2.23 4.09 -8.85
N ILE A 146 3.03 4.22 -7.78
CA ILE A 146 4.32 4.92 -7.83
C ILE A 146 5.30 4.19 -8.77
N SER A 147 5.41 2.86 -8.67
CA SER A 147 6.30 2.09 -9.53
C SER A 147 5.87 2.19 -10.99
N PHE A 148 4.58 2.15 -11.27
CA PHE A 148 4.02 2.29 -12.60
C PHE A 148 4.34 3.66 -13.21
N SER A 149 4.19 4.75 -12.45
CA SER A 149 4.52 6.10 -12.92
C SER A 149 6.00 6.27 -13.28
N VAL A 150 6.90 5.57 -12.58
CA VAL A 150 8.35 5.60 -12.83
C VAL A 150 8.74 4.76 -14.05
N LEU A 151 8.15 3.57 -14.20
CA LEU A 151 8.51 2.63 -15.27
C LEU A 151 7.87 3.01 -16.62
N TYR A 152 6.64 3.49 -16.60
CA TYR A 152 5.85 3.76 -17.81
C TYR A 152 5.19 5.15 -17.77
N PRO A 153 5.98 6.25 -17.64
CA PRO A 153 5.44 7.59 -17.36
C PRO A 153 4.44 8.06 -18.41
N LYS A 154 4.68 7.82 -19.69
CA LYS A 154 3.76 8.21 -20.76
C LYS A 154 2.39 7.52 -20.66
N VAL A 155 2.40 6.20 -20.42
CA VAL A 155 1.17 5.41 -20.28
C VAL A 155 0.44 5.79 -18.98
N TYR A 156 1.18 6.09 -17.93
CA TYR A 156 0.62 6.59 -16.68
C TYR A 156 -0.12 7.91 -16.90
N GLU A 157 0.51 8.88 -17.57
CA GLU A 157 -0.11 10.18 -17.92
C GLU A 157 -1.36 10.03 -18.80
N GLU A 158 -1.33 9.14 -19.79
CA GLU A 158 -2.49 8.83 -20.62
C GLU A 158 -3.66 8.30 -19.79
N ILE A 159 -3.41 7.35 -18.90
CA ILE A 159 -4.45 6.77 -18.02
C ILE A 159 -4.97 7.82 -17.04
N VAL A 160 -4.10 8.66 -16.45
CA VAL A 160 -4.51 9.76 -15.57
C VAL A 160 -5.44 10.72 -16.33
N ASN A 161 -5.08 11.10 -17.54
CA ASN A 161 -5.90 11.99 -18.37
C ASN A 161 -7.26 11.36 -18.70
N LEU A 162 -7.31 10.10 -19.12
CA LEU A 162 -8.55 9.37 -19.39
C LEU A 162 -9.47 9.30 -18.16
N VAL A 163 -8.90 9.03 -16.99
CA VAL A 163 -9.65 9.00 -15.72
C VAL A 163 -10.15 10.40 -15.37
N THR A 164 -9.28 11.42 -15.46
CA THR A 164 -9.60 12.81 -15.09
C THR A 164 -10.70 13.39 -15.96
N GLN A 165 -10.70 13.16 -17.28
CA GLN A 165 -11.74 13.63 -18.18
C GLN A 165 -13.14 13.09 -17.83
N ARG A 166 -13.21 11.91 -17.20
CA ARG A 166 -14.49 11.30 -16.81
C ARG A 166 -14.90 11.58 -15.36
N THR A 167 -14.01 12.15 -14.57
CA THR A 167 -14.20 12.36 -13.12
C THR A 167 -15.29 13.40 -12.78
N PRO A 168 -15.45 14.56 -13.43
CA PRO A 168 -16.37 15.59 -12.96
C PRO A 168 -17.83 15.11 -12.87
N LYS A 169 -18.35 14.49 -13.92
CA LYS A 169 -19.73 13.94 -13.94
C LYS A 169 -19.90 12.75 -12.99
N ARG A 170 -18.81 12.05 -12.67
CA ARG A 170 -18.83 10.88 -11.76
C ARG A 170 -18.71 11.26 -10.31
N ALA A 171 -18.02 12.37 -9.97
CA ALA A 171 -17.89 12.82 -8.58
C ALA A 171 -19.27 13.15 -7.99
N GLU A 172 -20.06 13.95 -8.68
CA GLU A 172 -21.43 14.26 -8.27
C GLU A 172 -22.31 13.00 -8.14
N PHE A 173 -22.20 12.08 -9.09
CA PHE A 173 -22.91 10.81 -9.04
C PHE A 173 -22.49 9.96 -7.83
N ILE A 174 -21.19 9.87 -7.55
CA ILE A 174 -20.66 9.12 -6.41
C ILE A 174 -21.13 9.72 -5.09
N GLU A 175 -21.09 11.04 -4.94
CA GLU A 175 -21.58 11.75 -3.75
C GLU A 175 -23.08 11.47 -3.55
N SER A 176 -23.86 11.51 -4.62
CA SER A 176 -25.28 11.16 -4.58
C SER A 176 -25.51 9.70 -4.13
N VAL A 177 -24.72 8.76 -4.64
CA VAL A 177 -24.81 7.35 -4.25
C VAL A 177 -24.37 7.14 -2.80
N ILE A 178 -23.28 7.79 -2.37
CA ILE A 178 -22.82 7.78 -0.97
C ILE A 178 -23.94 8.29 -0.06
N GLY A 179 -24.51 9.45 -0.37
CA GLY A 179 -25.61 10.02 0.41
C GLY A 179 -26.83 9.11 0.52
N SER A 180 -27.15 8.40 -0.58
CA SER A 180 -28.24 7.42 -0.59
C SER A 180 -27.95 6.23 0.33
N ILE A 181 -26.73 5.66 0.25
CA ILE A 181 -26.32 4.52 1.10
C ILE A 181 -26.25 4.95 2.58
N GLU A 182 -25.74 6.15 2.87
CA GLU A 182 -25.75 6.68 4.24
C GLU A 182 -27.17 6.89 4.79
N GLY A 183 -28.13 7.25 3.92
CA GLY A 183 -29.56 7.28 4.24
C GLY A 183 -30.06 5.89 4.63
N ASP A 184 -29.80 4.89 3.79
CA ASP A 184 -30.20 3.50 4.05
C ASP A 184 -29.59 2.94 5.35
N LEU A 185 -28.32 3.27 5.65
CA LEU A 185 -27.67 2.89 6.92
C LEU A 185 -28.40 3.48 8.12
N ARG A 186 -28.78 4.78 8.05
CA ARG A 186 -29.52 5.47 9.13
C ARG A 186 -30.90 4.86 9.35
N GLU A 187 -31.66 4.63 8.29
CA GLU A 187 -32.98 4.03 8.34
C GLU A 187 -32.95 2.63 8.96
N ASN A 188 -31.97 1.82 8.62
CA ASN A 188 -31.79 0.48 9.14
C ASN A 188 -31.02 0.43 10.48
N ARG A 189 -30.69 1.57 11.08
CA ARG A 189 -29.91 1.71 12.33
C ARG A 189 -28.55 0.98 12.29
N ILE A 190 -27.92 0.90 11.13
CA ILE A 190 -26.62 0.28 10.94
C ILE A 190 -25.55 1.34 11.13
N LYS A 191 -24.61 1.09 12.05
CA LYS A 191 -23.43 1.96 12.23
C LYS A 191 -22.38 1.60 11.20
N GLY A 192 -22.08 2.52 10.29
CA GLY A 192 -21.10 2.30 9.25
C GLY A 192 -20.52 3.60 8.70
N LYS A 193 -19.46 3.46 7.90
CA LYS A 193 -18.82 4.56 7.15
C LYS A 193 -18.87 4.21 5.67
N VAL A 194 -19.39 5.13 4.87
CA VAL A 194 -19.39 5.03 3.41
C VAL A 194 -18.29 5.90 2.83
N ALA A 195 -17.53 5.39 1.88
CA ALA A 195 -16.48 6.15 1.22
C ALA A 195 -16.36 5.73 -0.25
N GLY A 196 -16.19 6.72 -1.13
CA GLY A 196 -15.78 6.48 -2.50
C GLY A 196 -14.33 5.99 -2.54
N ARG A 197 -14.05 5.02 -3.39
CA ARG A 197 -12.73 4.48 -3.60
C ARG A 197 -12.34 4.63 -5.07
N PRO A 198 -11.43 5.56 -5.40
CA PRO A 198 -10.89 5.64 -6.74
C PRO A 198 -10.13 4.35 -7.06
N LYS A 199 -10.18 3.92 -8.31
CA LYS A 199 -9.39 2.79 -8.76
C LYS A 199 -7.96 3.22 -9.02
N GLN A 200 -7.02 2.37 -8.63
CA GLN A 200 -5.60 2.59 -8.83
C GLN A 200 -5.26 2.52 -10.33
N TYR A 201 -4.38 3.42 -10.78
CA TYR A 201 -3.98 3.55 -12.18
C TYR A 201 -3.30 2.28 -12.71
N TYR A 202 -2.46 1.65 -11.90
CA TYR A 202 -1.84 0.37 -12.28
C TYR A 202 -2.87 -0.75 -12.52
N SER A 203 -3.94 -0.78 -11.74
CA SER A 203 -5.03 -1.75 -11.94
C SER A 203 -5.79 -1.50 -13.26
N ILE A 204 -5.89 -0.25 -13.72
CA ILE A 204 -6.46 0.10 -15.02
C ILE A 204 -5.51 -0.35 -16.13
N TYR A 205 -4.21 -0.01 -16.02
CA TYR A 205 -3.16 -0.45 -16.93
C TYR A 205 -3.18 -1.98 -17.12
N GLN A 206 -3.23 -2.75 -16.04
CA GLN A 206 -3.30 -4.21 -16.09
C GLN A 206 -4.52 -4.71 -16.88
N LYS A 207 -5.66 -4.05 -16.77
CA LYS A 207 -6.86 -4.43 -17.53
C LYS A 207 -6.76 -4.07 -19.02
N MET A 208 -6.20 -2.92 -19.33
CA MET A 208 -6.05 -2.45 -20.70
C MET A 208 -4.98 -3.22 -21.46
N VAL A 209 -3.76 -3.23 -20.93
CA VAL A 209 -2.58 -3.75 -21.66
C VAL A 209 -2.45 -5.26 -21.50
N VAL A 210 -2.57 -5.79 -20.28
CA VAL A 210 -2.38 -7.24 -20.04
C VAL A 210 -3.59 -8.06 -20.43
N ARG A 211 -4.83 -7.51 -20.26
CA ARG A 211 -6.08 -8.23 -20.58
C ARG A 211 -6.74 -7.75 -21.86
N GLY A 212 -6.12 -6.84 -22.61
CA GLY A 212 -6.61 -6.35 -23.90
C GLY A 212 -7.99 -5.69 -23.87
N ARG A 213 -8.37 -5.04 -22.74
CA ARG A 213 -9.66 -4.35 -22.61
C ARG A 213 -9.53 -2.90 -23.05
N GLU A 214 -10.51 -2.44 -23.82
CA GLU A 214 -10.65 -1.01 -24.07
C GLU A 214 -10.97 -0.25 -22.78
N PHE A 215 -10.51 0.99 -22.66
CA PHE A 215 -10.78 1.80 -21.47
C PHE A 215 -12.29 1.97 -21.22
N ASP A 216 -13.08 2.03 -22.29
CA ASP A 216 -14.54 2.16 -22.23
C ASP A 216 -15.24 0.93 -21.64
N ASP A 217 -14.61 -0.23 -21.70
CA ASP A 217 -15.09 -1.47 -21.09
C ASP A 217 -14.75 -1.60 -19.60
N ILE A 218 -14.02 -0.62 -19.04
CA ILE A 218 -13.67 -0.60 -17.62
C ILE A 218 -14.73 0.17 -16.84
N TYR A 219 -15.79 -0.52 -16.42
CA TYR A 219 -16.92 0.07 -15.68
C TYR A 219 -16.59 0.34 -14.21
N ASP A 220 -15.58 -0.32 -13.63
CA ASP A 220 -15.21 -0.27 -12.23
C ASP A 220 -14.10 0.75 -11.92
N LEU A 221 -14.14 1.91 -12.58
CA LEU A 221 -13.17 3.01 -12.35
C LEU A 221 -13.33 3.65 -10.95
N VAL A 222 -14.47 3.49 -10.33
CA VAL A 222 -14.74 3.90 -8.96
C VAL A 222 -15.51 2.80 -8.26
N GLY A 223 -15.17 2.56 -7.01
CA GLY A 223 -15.91 1.69 -6.10
C GLY A 223 -16.42 2.46 -4.91
N ILE A 224 -17.47 1.97 -4.29
CA ILE A 224 -17.92 2.46 -2.98
C ILE A 224 -17.60 1.39 -1.96
N ARG A 225 -17.04 1.79 -0.84
CA ARG A 225 -16.76 0.93 0.29
C ARG A 225 -17.64 1.32 1.45
N VAL A 226 -18.36 0.34 1.98
CA VAL A 226 -19.15 0.49 3.20
C VAL A 226 -18.45 -0.33 4.28
N LEU A 227 -18.02 0.32 5.35
CA LEU A 227 -17.45 -0.32 6.53
C LEU A 227 -18.51 -0.37 7.60
N VAL A 228 -18.81 -1.56 8.11
CA VAL A 228 -19.78 -1.80 9.16
C VAL A 228 -19.15 -2.60 10.30
N GLN A 229 -19.83 -2.68 11.46
CA GLN A 229 -19.26 -3.29 12.66
C GLN A 229 -19.42 -4.81 12.69
N GLU A 230 -20.52 -5.32 12.13
CA GLU A 230 -20.86 -6.75 12.23
C GLU A 230 -21.10 -7.36 10.84
N VAL A 231 -20.82 -8.66 10.73
CA VAL A 231 -21.00 -9.42 9.47
C VAL A 231 -22.44 -9.40 8.99
N LYS A 232 -23.42 -9.49 9.90
CA LYS A 232 -24.85 -9.41 9.55
C LYS A 232 -25.19 -8.08 8.86
N ASP A 233 -24.54 -6.98 9.26
CA ASP A 233 -24.77 -5.65 8.69
C ASP A 233 -24.22 -5.57 7.25
N CYS A 234 -23.17 -6.32 6.90
CA CYS A 234 -22.70 -6.43 5.52
C CYS A 234 -23.82 -6.94 4.60
N TYR A 235 -24.51 -7.99 5.01
CA TYR A 235 -25.62 -8.57 4.23
C TYR A 235 -26.85 -7.66 4.19
N ALA A 236 -27.14 -6.97 5.29
CA ALA A 236 -28.24 -6.01 5.34
C ALA A 236 -27.98 -4.83 4.37
N VAL A 237 -26.77 -4.27 4.36
CA VAL A 237 -26.35 -3.22 3.42
C VAL A 237 -26.40 -3.73 1.98
N LEU A 238 -25.92 -4.93 1.71
CA LEU A 238 -25.97 -5.53 0.38
C LEU A 238 -27.43 -5.67 -0.10
N GLY A 239 -28.32 -6.11 0.76
CA GLY A 239 -29.77 -6.20 0.46
C GLY A 239 -30.38 -4.84 0.13
N SER A 240 -30.08 -3.80 0.91
CA SER A 240 -30.53 -2.42 0.66
C SER A 240 -30.01 -1.89 -0.68
N ILE A 241 -28.75 -2.15 -0.99
CA ILE A 241 -28.14 -1.75 -2.27
C ILE A 241 -28.83 -2.44 -3.44
N HIS A 242 -29.09 -3.75 -3.35
CA HIS A 242 -29.80 -4.51 -4.38
C HIS A 242 -31.27 -4.14 -4.53
N ALA A 243 -31.92 -3.70 -3.47
CA ALA A 243 -33.29 -3.19 -3.53
C ALA A 243 -33.35 -1.83 -4.28
N ARG A 244 -32.29 -1.04 -4.20
CA ARG A 244 -32.22 0.28 -4.86
C ARG A 244 -31.68 0.21 -6.28
N TRP A 245 -30.66 -0.63 -6.51
CA TRP A 245 -29.99 -0.80 -7.83
C TRP A 245 -29.91 -2.28 -8.19
N ASN A 246 -30.41 -2.62 -9.36
CA ASN A 246 -30.30 -3.99 -9.87
C ASN A 246 -28.84 -4.38 -10.07
N PRO A 247 -28.41 -5.56 -9.61
CA PRO A 247 -27.07 -6.06 -9.87
C PRO A 247 -26.85 -6.29 -11.37
N VAL A 248 -25.62 -6.09 -11.83
CA VAL A 248 -25.27 -6.37 -13.22
C VAL A 248 -25.26 -7.90 -13.44
N PRO A 249 -26.08 -8.44 -14.37
CA PRO A 249 -26.15 -9.87 -14.61
C PRO A 249 -24.76 -10.49 -14.88
N GLY A 250 -24.47 -11.64 -14.25
CA GLY A 250 -23.22 -12.36 -14.41
C GLY A 250 -21.99 -11.73 -13.73
N ARG A 251 -22.19 -10.67 -12.94
CA ARG A 251 -21.10 -10.01 -12.18
C ARG A 251 -21.32 -10.01 -10.66
N PHE A 252 -22.36 -10.70 -10.23
CA PHE A 252 -22.70 -10.90 -8.82
C PHE A 252 -22.86 -12.39 -8.54
#